data_2483ee378b15c37defca202ba5e063ff
#
_entry.id   2483ee378b15c37defca202ba5e063ff
#
_cell.length_a   1.000
_cell.length_b   1.000
_cell.length_c   1.000
_cell.angle_alpha   90.00
_cell.angle_beta   90.00
_cell.angle_gamma   90.00
#
_symmetry.space_group_name_H-M   'P 1'
#
loop_
_entity.id
_entity.type
_entity.pdbx_description
1 polymer ?
#
loop_
_entity_poly.entity_id
_entity_poly.type
_entity_poly.pdbx_seq_one_letter_code
_entity_poly.pdbx_strand_id
1 'polypeptide(L)'
;DRDDATGGFLVYPESALERVATKADFESRTPLVPYQNVRHYKLVSDNNFNVGRSRLKLNLSYQNNLRKELGEVEHTDEPHLFFDLKTLGYNLQLTLPQTKDWQTTVGLSGMHQANTNKGEHAIIPDYSLFDAGAFVFMQRFFSKTTLTGGLRSDNRSVSAKQTMEHGHEKFEPFTRNFSNFSGSAGISYHPVEKL
;
A
#
# COMPACT_ATOMS: atom_id res chain seq x y z
N ASP A 1 3.29 -19.20 -29.51
CA ASP A 1 3.91 -20.20 -30.38
C ASP A 1 2.91 -20.73 -31.38
N ARG A 2 3.40 -21.35 -32.46
CA ARG A 2 2.58 -21.94 -33.53
C ARG A 2 2.98 -23.39 -33.74
N ASP A 3 2.01 -24.20 -34.05
CA ASP A 3 2.21 -25.58 -34.48
C ASP A 3 2.85 -25.61 -35.88
N ASP A 4 3.97 -26.27 -36.03
CA ASP A 4 4.74 -26.33 -37.28
C ASP A 4 3.97 -27.07 -38.41
N ALA A 5 3.09 -28.01 -38.08
CA ALA A 5 2.34 -28.79 -39.04
C ALA A 5 1.11 -28.05 -39.59
N THR A 6 0.41 -27.30 -38.79
CA THR A 6 -0.86 -26.64 -39.11
C THR A 6 -0.75 -25.12 -39.22
N GLY A 7 0.32 -24.51 -38.70
CA GLY A 7 0.49 -23.07 -38.55
C GLY A 7 -0.46 -22.42 -37.54
N GLY A 8 -1.26 -23.22 -36.83
CA GLY A 8 -2.22 -22.76 -35.85
C GLY A 8 -1.53 -22.26 -34.56
N PHE A 9 -2.21 -21.41 -33.77
CA PHE A 9 -1.70 -21.00 -32.46
C PHE A 9 -1.76 -22.17 -31.48
N LEU A 10 -0.70 -22.32 -30.65
CA LEU A 10 -0.66 -23.31 -29.58
C LEU A 10 -1.25 -22.73 -28.30
N VAL A 11 -2.07 -23.54 -27.65
CA VAL A 11 -2.53 -23.33 -26.27
C VAL A 11 -1.68 -24.21 -25.37
N TYR A 12 -1.10 -23.62 -24.33
CA TYR A 12 -0.21 -24.28 -23.39
C TYR A 12 1.03 -24.92 -24.04
N PRO A 13 1.82 -24.16 -24.82
CA PRO A 13 2.99 -24.70 -25.50
C PRO A 13 3.96 -25.30 -24.48
N GLU A 14 4.67 -26.35 -24.91
CA GLU A 14 5.67 -27.07 -24.12
C GLU A 14 5.13 -27.75 -22.84
N SER A 15 3.81 -27.93 -22.72
CA SER A 15 3.16 -28.61 -21.60
C SER A 15 2.51 -29.94 -22.02
N ALA A 16 2.17 -30.78 -21.04
CA ALA A 16 1.41 -32.03 -21.29
C ALA A 16 -0.01 -31.76 -21.84
N LEU A 17 -0.52 -30.54 -21.76
CA LEU A 17 -1.83 -30.12 -22.26
C LEU A 17 -1.73 -29.28 -23.54
N GLU A 18 -0.57 -29.30 -24.21
CA GLU A 18 -0.39 -28.60 -25.49
C GLU A 18 -1.38 -29.05 -26.53
N ARG A 19 -2.00 -28.10 -27.20
CA ARG A 19 -2.92 -28.34 -28.31
C ARG A 19 -3.04 -27.12 -29.21
N VAL A 20 -3.46 -27.33 -30.43
CA VAL A 20 -3.81 -26.24 -31.36
C VAL A 20 -5.08 -25.54 -30.87
N ALA A 21 -5.07 -24.21 -30.88
CA ALA A 21 -6.20 -23.37 -30.48
C ALA A 21 -7.41 -23.59 -31.42
N THR A 22 -8.57 -23.68 -30.82
CA THR A 22 -9.86 -23.79 -31.52
C THR A 22 -10.56 -22.42 -31.61
N LYS A 23 -11.63 -22.34 -32.40
CA LYS A 23 -12.46 -21.13 -32.44
C LYS A 23 -13.01 -20.76 -31.07
N ALA A 24 -13.36 -21.73 -30.24
CA ALA A 24 -13.85 -21.49 -28.88
C ALA A 24 -12.81 -20.81 -27.98
N ASP A 25 -11.51 -21.10 -28.16
CA ASP A 25 -10.44 -20.47 -27.42
C ASP A 25 -10.33 -18.97 -27.76
N PHE A 26 -10.48 -18.60 -29.03
CA PHE A 26 -10.47 -17.21 -29.48
C PHE A 26 -11.72 -16.42 -29.07
N GLU A 27 -12.85 -17.07 -28.87
CA GLU A 27 -14.11 -16.49 -28.43
C GLU A 27 -14.23 -16.45 -26.90
N SER A 28 -13.36 -17.17 -26.19
CA SER A 28 -13.35 -17.22 -24.72
C SER A 28 -12.95 -15.87 -24.10
N ARG A 29 -13.64 -15.49 -23.02
CA ARG A 29 -13.27 -14.36 -22.16
C ARG A 29 -12.55 -14.80 -20.90
N THR A 30 -12.38 -16.10 -20.69
CA THR A 30 -11.63 -16.67 -19.57
C THR A 30 -10.15 -16.64 -19.92
N PRO A 31 -9.30 -15.95 -19.17
CA PRO A 31 -7.87 -15.94 -19.44
C PRO A 31 -7.30 -17.35 -19.24
N LEU A 32 -6.38 -17.73 -20.12
CA LEU A 32 -5.55 -18.91 -19.93
C LEU A 32 -4.38 -18.59 -18.99
N VAL A 33 -3.88 -19.59 -18.28
CA VAL A 33 -2.64 -19.43 -17.50
C VAL A 33 -1.44 -19.23 -18.45
N PRO A 34 -0.43 -18.43 -18.09
CA PRO A 34 -0.31 -17.70 -16.83
C PRO A 34 -1.11 -16.37 -16.81
N TYR A 35 -1.77 -16.08 -15.70
CA TYR A 35 -2.43 -14.80 -15.52
C TYR A 35 -2.45 -14.36 -14.04
N GLN A 36 -2.71 -13.07 -13.82
CA GLN A 36 -2.90 -12.51 -12.49
C GLN A 36 -4.36 -12.12 -12.29
N ASN A 37 -4.89 -12.41 -11.10
CA ASN A 37 -6.20 -11.95 -10.64
C ASN A 37 -6.00 -11.05 -9.42
N VAL A 38 -6.31 -9.77 -9.58
CA VAL A 38 -6.18 -8.77 -8.51
C VAL A 38 -7.55 -8.23 -8.14
N ARG A 39 -7.89 -8.33 -6.83
CA ARG A 39 -9.08 -7.70 -6.27
C ARG A 39 -8.64 -6.72 -5.20
N HIS A 40 -9.03 -5.46 -5.36
CA HIS A 40 -8.67 -4.41 -4.43
C HIS A 40 -9.94 -3.73 -3.89
N TYR A 41 -10.11 -3.81 -2.58
CA TYR A 41 -11.19 -3.14 -1.85
C TYR A 41 -10.60 -1.98 -1.06
N LYS A 42 -11.26 -0.82 -1.11
CA LYS A 42 -10.84 0.37 -0.39
C LYS A 42 -12.04 1.08 0.21
N LEU A 43 -11.95 1.40 1.50
CA LEU A 43 -12.87 2.25 2.22
C LEU A 43 -12.10 3.43 2.82
N VAL A 44 -12.59 4.65 2.62
CA VAL A 44 -11.99 5.87 3.17
C VAL A 44 -13.07 6.69 3.86
N SER A 45 -12.75 7.21 5.03
CA SER A 45 -13.57 8.17 5.76
C SER A 45 -12.77 9.42 6.02
N ASP A 46 -13.22 10.54 5.43
CA ASP A 46 -12.65 11.88 5.61
C ASP A 46 -13.59 12.72 6.47
N ASN A 47 -13.12 13.11 7.65
CA ASN A 47 -13.94 13.83 8.61
C ASN A 47 -13.26 15.16 8.98
N ASN A 48 -14.06 16.22 9.03
CA ASN A 48 -13.61 17.54 9.47
C ASN A 48 -14.58 18.04 10.54
N PHE A 49 -14.06 18.33 11.72
CA PHE A 49 -14.81 18.80 12.85
C PHE A 49 -14.30 20.18 13.31
N ASN A 50 -15.19 21.07 13.66
CA ASN A 50 -14.85 22.28 14.36
C ASN A 50 -14.97 22.01 15.87
N VAL A 51 -13.85 22.12 16.58
CA VAL A 51 -13.77 21.91 18.03
C VAL A 51 -13.42 23.26 18.67
N GLY A 52 -14.46 23.99 19.07
CA GLY A 52 -14.33 25.38 19.45
C GLY A 52 -13.80 26.24 18.31
N ARG A 53 -12.63 26.85 18.49
CA ARG A 53 -11.92 27.65 17.46
C ARG A 53 -10.88 26.83 16.67
N SER A 54 -10.72 25.57 16.99
CA SER A 54 -9.77 24.66 16.34
C SER A 54 -10.48 23.83 15.26
N ARG A 55 -9.71 23.34 14.28
CA ARG A 55 -10.20 22.42 13.26
C ARG A 55 -9.52 21.05 13.44
N LEU A 56 -10.32 20.02 13.64
CA LEU A 56 -9.87 18.65 13.73
C LEU A 56 -10.18 17.93 12.40
N LYS A 57 -9.15 17.38 11.77
CA LYS A 57 -9.28 16.54 10.60
C LYS A 57 -8.90 15.10 10.95
N LEU A 58 -9.79 14.15 10.66
CA LEU A 58 -9.59 12.72 10.87
C LEU A 58 -9.80 11.99 9.54
N ASN A 59 -8.74 11.35 9.05
CA ASN A 59 -8.82 10.45 7.91
C ASN A 59 -8.58 9.02 8.40
N LEU A 60 -9.48 8.13 8.05
CA LEU A 60 -9.36 6.69 8.28
C LEU A 60 -9.45 5.98 6.93
N SER A 61 -8.63 4.97 6.73
CA SER A 61 -8.67 4.16 5.52
C SER A 61 -8.49 2.69 5.83
N TYR A 62 -9.26 1.86 5.17
CA TYR A 62 -9.07 0.42 5.14
C TYR A 62 -8.90 -0.04 3.70
N GLN A 63 -7.91 -0.90 3.47
CA GLN A 63 -7.66 -1.48 2.16
C GLN A 63 -7.42 -2.98 2.33
N ASN A 64 -7.98 -3.77 1.41
CA ASN A 64 -7.66 -5.17 1.26
C ASN A 64 -7.30 -5.44 -0.20
N ASN A 65 -6.09 -5.93 -0.44
CA ASN A 65 -5.60 -6.33 -1.75
C ASN A 65 -5.39 -7.84 -1.76
N LEU A 66 -6.16 -8.52 -2.61
CA LEU A 66 -6.05 -9.93 -2.89
C LEU A 66 -5.40 -10.09 -4.27
N ARG A 67 -4.16 -10.57 -4.31
CA ARG A 67 -3.43 -10.80 -5.56
C ARG A 67 -3.10 -12.28 -5.69
N LYS A 68 -3.64 -12.89 -6.73
CA LYS A 68 -3.36 -14.28 -7.12
C LYS A 68 -2.55 -14.29 -8.41
N GLU A 69 -1.55 -15.14 -8.47
CA GLU A 69 -0.84 -15.51 -9.70
C GLU A 69 -1.09 -17.00 -9.96
N LEU A 70 -1.66 -17.28 -11.11
CA LEU A 70 -1.93 -18.63 -11.58
C LEU A 70 -0.99 -18.88 -12.75
N GLY A 71 -0.06 -19.81 -12.59
CA GLY A 71 1.04 -20.05 -13.54
C GLY A 71 1.07 -21.45 -14.09
N GLU A 72 0.52 -22.42 -13.36
CA GLU A 72 0.64 -23.83 -13.70
C GLU A 72 -0.53 -24.30 -14.57
N VAL A 73 -0.18 -24.92 -15.70
CA VAL A 73 -1.14 -25.43 -16.67
C VAL A 73 -1.89 -26.65 -16.14
N GLU A 74 -1.23 -27.46 -15.31
CA GLU A 74 -1.79 -28.69 -14.74
C GLU A 74 -2.71 -28.41 -13.55
N HIS A 75 -2.52 -27.27 -12.85
CA HIS A 75 -3.29 -26.86 -11.68
C HIS A 75 -3.83 -25.43 -11.86
N THR A 76 -4.62 -25.22 -12.90
CA THR A 76 -5.11 -23.89 -13.32
C THR A 76 -5.92 -23.13 -12.26
N ASP A 77 -6.48 -23.83 -11.28
CA ASP A 77 -7.32 -23.27 -10.22
C ASP A 77 -6.53 -22.96 -8.92
N GLU A 78 -5.32 -23.50 -8.81
CA GLU A 78 -4.46 -23.31 -7.63
C GLU A 78 -3.50 -22.16 -7.84
N PRO A 79 -3.56 -21.12 -6.99
CA PRO A 79 -2.66 -19.99 -7.15
C PRO A 79 -1.24 -20.34 -6.66
N HIS A 80 -0.29 -20.22 -7.58
CA HIS A 80 1.13 -20.35 -7.29
C HIS A 80 1.57 -19.33 -6.22
N LEU A 81 1.16 -18.06 -6.38
CA LEU A 81 1.30 -17.01 -5.39
C LEU A 81 -0.08 -16.43 -5.04
N PHE A 82 -0.33 -16.25 -3.75
CA PHE A 82 -1.53 -15.57 -3.29
C PHE A 82 -1.25 -14.70 -2.06
N PHE A 83 -1.32 -13.39 -2.25
CA PHE A 83 -1.16 -12.39 -1.19
C PHE A 83 -2.53 -11.87 -0.75
N ASP A 84 -2.79 -11.90 0.56
CA ASP A 84 -3.91 -11.23 1.22
C ASP A 84 -3.33 -10.10 2.08
N LEU A 85 -3.23 -8.91 1.48
CA LEU A 85 -2.64 -7.72 2.10
C LEU A 85 -3.75 -6.81 2.63
N LYS A 86 -3.75 -6.58 3.94
CA LYS A 86 -4.69 -5.69 4.63
C LYS A 86 -3.95 -4.49 5.19
N THR A 87 -4.49 -3.30 5.00
CA THR A 87 -3.92 -2.06 5.52
C THR A 87 -5.01 -1.21 6.15
N LEU A 88 -4.81 -0.83 7.40
CA LEU A 88 -5.60 0.17 8.14
C LEU A 88 -4.72 1.41 8.33
N GLY A 89 -5.11 2.53 7.74
CA GLY A 89 -4.40 3.81 7.88
C GLY A 89 -5.19 4.81 8.69
N TYR A 90 -4.50 5.67 9.43
CA TYR A 90 -5.10 6.75 10.18
C TYR A 90 -4.25 8.03 10.10
N ASN A 91 -4.93 9.18 10.09
CA ASN A 91 -4.30 10.50 10.14
C ASN A 91 -5.23 11.46 10.89
N LEU A 92 -4.73 11.97 12.01
CA LEU A 92 -5.40 12.93 12.86
C LEU A 92 -4.60 14.23 12.88
N GLN A 93 -5.24 15.34 12.54
CA GLN A 93 -4.60 16.67 12.51
C GLN A 93 -5.48 17.66 13.28
N LEU A 94 -4.90 18.36 14.23
CA LEU A 94 -5.54 19.45 14.95
C LEU A 94 -4.85 20.77 14.57
N THR A 95 -5.57 21.60 13.84
CA THR A 95 -5.16 22.97 13.54
C THR A 95 -5.69 23.88 14.63
N LEU A 96 -4.79 24.48 15.40
CA LEU A 96 -5.12 25.38 16.50
C LEU A 96 -5.60 26.73 15.97
N PRO A 97 -6.33 27.52 16.78
CA PRO A 97 -6.69 28.88 16.40
C PRO A 97 -5.43 29.70 16.10
N GLN A 98 -5.48 30.50 15.06
CA GLN A 98 -4.41 31.45 14.77
C GLN A 98 -4.28 32.44 15.93
N THR A 99 -3.07 32.54 16.44
CA THR A 99 -2.73 33.47 17.52
C THR A 99 -1.73 34.47 17.00
N LYS A 100 -2.13 35.75 16.88
CA LYS A 100 -1.37 36.81 16.20
C LYS A 100 -1.04 36.32 14.75
N ASP A 101 0.24 36.18 14.45
CA ASP A 101 0.72 35.76 13.12
C ASP A 101 1.06 34.27 13.03
N TRP A 102 0.77 33.48 14.07
CA TRP A 102 1.13 32.07 14.15
C TRP A 102 -0.07 31.16 13.87
N GLN A 103 0.12 30.19 12.98
CA GLN A 103 -0.75 29.04 12.78
C GLN A 103 0.01 27.77 13.14
N THR A 104 -0.55 26.97 14.03
CA THR A 104 0.07 25.71 14.48
C THR A 104 -0.85 24.55 14.17
N THR A 105 -0.30 23.49 13.61
CA THR A 105 -0.97 22.20 13.40
C THR A 105 -0.15 21.11 14.08
N VAL A 106 -0.81 20.30 14.88
CA VAL A 106 -0.23 19.08 15.46
C VAL A 106 -0.97 17.86 14.93
N GLY A 107 -0.31 16.74 14.85
CA GLY A 107 -1.00 15.56 14.34
C GLY A 107 -0.33 14.24 14.69
N LEU A 108 -1.12 13.19 14.52
CA LEU A 108 -0.74 11.79 14.63
C LEU A 108 -1.10 11.09 13.34
N SER A 109 -0.23 10.23 12.83
CA SER A 109 -0.53 9.42 11.66
C SER A 109 0.20 8.09 11.73
N GLY A 110 -0.31 7.11 11.02
CA GLY A 110 0.33 5.82 10.93
C GLY A 110 -0.54 4.81 10.21
N MET A 111 -0.10 3.56 10.26
CA MET A 111 -0.84 2.44 9.69
C MET A 111 -0.55 1.14 10.41
N HIS A 112 -1.48 0.22 10.30
CA HIS A 112 -1.25 -1.20 10.55
C HIS A 112 -1.43 -1.94 9.23
N GLN A 113 -0.44 -2.74 8.85
CA GLN A 113 -0.47 -3.55 7.64
C GLN A 113 -0.12 -4.99 7.99
N ALA A 114 -0.84 -5.94 7.40
CA ALA A 114 -0.56 -7.37 7.53
C ALA A 114 -0.68 -8.04 6.17
N ASN A 115 0.29 -8.91 5.86
CA ASN A 115 0.23 -9.79 4.70
C ASN A 115 0.15 -11.24 5.17
N THR A 116 -0.70 -12.00 4.51
CA THR A 116 -0.79 -13.46 4.68
C THR A 116 -0.66 -14.11 3.31
N ASN A 117 0.26 -15.05 3.19
CA ASN A 117 0.43 -15.88 2.01
C ASN A 117 -0.58 -17.04 2.05
N LYS A 118 -1.28 -17.27 0.95
CA LYS A 118 -2.30 -18.32 0.81
C LYS A 118 -2.08 -19.16 -0.45
N GLY A 119 -1.04 -18.88 -1.22
CA GLY A 119 -0.61 -19.65 -2.38
C GLY A 119 0.30 -20.81 -1.99
N GLU A 120 0.67 -21.61 -2.96
CA GLU A 120 1.59 -22.72 -2.80
C GLU A 120 2.98 -22.25 -2.37
N HIS A 121 3.45 -21.16 -2.97
CA HIS A 121 4.75 -20.56 -2.68
C HIS A 121 4.62 -19.22 -1.99
N ALA A 122 5.62 -18.89 -1.19
CA ALA A 122 5.75 -17.59 -0.52
C ALA A 122 7.08 -16.92 -0.96
N ILE A 123 7.00 -15.75 -1.60
CA ILE A 123 8.20 -14.96 -1.94
C ILE A 123 8.58 -13.94 -0.88
N ILE A 124 7.71 -13.70 0.07
CA ILE A 124 7.92 -12.90 1.30
C ILE A 124 7.27 -13.64 2.46
N PRO A 125 7.77 -13.51 3.70
CA PRO A 125 7.12 -14.11 4.86
C PRO A 125 5.75 -13.47 5.14
N ASP A 126 4.91 -14.15 5.88
CA ASP A 126 3.77 -13.51 6.56
C ASP A 126 4.30 -12.47 7.52
N TYR A 127 3.78 -11.25 7.46
CA TYR A 127 4.24 -10.17 8.32
C TYR A 127 3.12 -9.29 8.83
N SER A 128 3.41 -8.60 9.92
CA SER A 128 2.63 -7.49 10.45
C SER A 128 3.55 -6.29 10.65
N LEU A 129 3.05 -5.13 10.27
CA LEU A 129 3.75 -3.85 10.38
C LEU A 129 2.85 -2.86 11.08
N PHE A 130 3.40 -2.12 12.04
CA PHE A 130 2.72 -1.02 12.71
C PHE A 130 3.58 0.24 12.65
N ASP A 131 3.00 1.32 12.13
CA ASP A 131 3.59 2.65 12.09
C ASP A 131 2.81 3.60 12.99
N ALA A 132 3.53 4.41 13.74
CA ALA A 132 2.99 5.56 14.47
C ALA A 132 3.96 6.74 14.38
N GLY A 133 3.43 7.90 14.05
CA GLY A 133 4.21 9.13 13.98
C GLY A 133 3.43 10.31 14.54
N ALA A 134 4.15 11.24 15.18
CA ALA A 134 3.63 12.49 15.68
C ALA A 134 4.39 13.66 15.05
N PHE A 135 3.68 14.75 14.77
CA PHE A 135 4.31 15.94 14.20
C PHE A 135 3.74 17.22 14.77
N VAL A 136 4.55 18.26 14.68
CA VAL A 136 4.14 19.65 14.82
C VAL A 136 4.59 20.43 13.58
N PHE A 137 3.69 21.23 13.05
CA PHE A 137 3.95 22.14 11.94
C PHE A 137 3.49 23.54 12.31
N MET A 138 4.34 24.53 12.08
CA MET A 138 4.09 25.91 12.42
C MET A 138 4.31 26.82 11.23
N GLN A 139 3.45 27.81 11.07
CA GLN A 139 3.57 28.89 10.09
C GLN A 139 3.53 30.22 10.79
N ARG A 140 4.38 31.15 10.36
CA ARG A 140 4.33 32.54 10.79
C ARG A 140 4.15 33.44 9.58
N PHE A 141 3.10 34.23 9.63
CA PHE A 141 2.72 35.13 8.54
C PHE A 141 3.24 36.55 8.84
N PHE A 142 3.89 37.13 7.84
CA PHE A 142 4.26 38.53 7.77
C PHE A 142 3.55 39.16 6.57
N SER A 143 3.60 40.47 6.37
CA SER A 143 2.89 41.13 5.28
C SER A 143 3.21 40.52 3.89
N LYS A 144 4.47 40.25 3.60
CA LYS A 144 4.94 39.69 2.32
C LYS A 144 5.67 38.36 2.43
N THR A 145 5.84 37.83 3.63
CA THR A 145 6.66 36.64 3.86
C THR A 145 5.92 35.67 4.75
N THR A 146 5.98 34.40 4.44
CA THR A 146 5.53 33.33 5.32
C THR A 146 6.71 32.41 5.64
N LEU A 147 7.00 32.24 6.92
CA LEU A 147 7.95 31.25 7.40
C LEU A 147 7.19 29.99 7.82
N THR A 148 7.74 28.83 7.46
CA THR A 148 7.19 27.54 7.86
C THR A 148 8.26 26.67 8.51
N GLY A 149 7.85 25.83 9.44
CA GLY A 149 8.74 24.85 10.05
C GLY A 149 7.97 23.69 10.64
N GLY A 150 8.57 22.52 10.63
CA GLY A 150 7.94 21.33 11.16
C GLY A 150 8.95 20.34 11.70
N LEU A 151 8.52 19.60 12.71
CA LEU A 151 9.24 18.46 13.29
C LEU A 151 8.33 17.25 13.32
N ARG A 152 8.89 16.08 13.07
CA ARG A 152 8.18 14.82 13.08
C ARG A 152 9.04 13.72 13.67
N SER A 153 8.42 12.86 14.47
CA SER A 153 9.01 11.62 14.98
C SER A 153 8.13 10.45 14.55
N ASP A 154 8.76 9.42 14.00
CA ASP A 154 8.10 8.21 13.53
C ASP A 154 8.72 6.97 14.17
N ASN A 155 7.89 6.00 14.45
CA ASN A 155 8.28 4.68 14.91
C ASN A 155 7.60 3.62 14.04
N ARG A 156 8.36 2.60 13.60
CA ARG A 156 7.89 1.45 12.85
C ARG A 156 8.30 0.17 13.53
N SER A 157 7.35 -0.73 13.75
CA SER A 157 7.60 -2.10 14.18
C SER A 157 7.19 -3.06 13.06
N VAL A 158 8.08 -3.97 12.68
CA VAL A 158 7.83 -5.03 11.70
C VAL A 158 8.08 -6.36 12.36
N SER A 159 7.13 -7.28 12.27
CA SER A 159 7.26 -8.66 12.73
C SER A 159 6.94 -9.61 11.58
N ALA A 160 7.87 -10.47 11.23
CA ALA A 160 7.70 -11.52 10.24
C ALA A 160 7.62 -12.89 10.93
N LYS A 161 6.77 -13.77 10.40
CA LYS A 161 6.64 -15.14 10.89
C LYS A 161 7.61 -16.06 10.17
N GLN A 162 7.97 -17.16 10.83
CA GLN A 162 8.63 -18.26 10.17
C GLN A 162 7.77 -18.77 9.01
N THR A 163 8.40 -19.06 7.90
CA THR A 163 7.74 -19.67 6.74
C THR A 163 8.47 -20.94 6.36
N MET A 164 7.72 -22.05 6.35
CA MET A 164 8.21 -23.36 5.89
C MET A 164 7.73 -23.60 4.46
N GLU A 165 8.58 -24.13 3.60
CA GLU A 165 8.26 -24.54 2.24
C GLU A 165 8.92 -25.88 1.96
N HIS A 166 8.15 -26.89 1.52
CA HIS A 166 8.63 -28.26 1.28
C HIS A 166 9.40 -28.90 2.46
N GLY A 167 9.00 -28.57 3.70
CA GLY A 167 9.65 -29.09 4.91
C GLY A 167 10.96 -28.38 5.32
N HIS A 168 11.39 -27.39 4.57
CA HIS A 168 12.56 -26.56 4.87
C HIS A 168 12.15 -25.14 5.29
N GLU A 169 12.93 -24.54 6.19
CA GLU A 169 12.76 -23.16 6.58
C GLU A 169 13.17 -22.23 5.44
N LYS A 170 12.21 -21.49 4.88
CA LYS A 170 12.43 -20.52 3.81
C LYS A 170 12.71 -19.12 4.35
N PHE A 171 11.98 -18.73 5.38
CA PHE A 171 12.19 -17.44 6.06
C PHE A 171 12.22 -17.64 7.57
N GLU A 172 13.25 -17.08 8.21
CA GLU A 172 13.34 -17.01 9.67
C GLU A 172 12.41 -15.93 10.23
N PRO A 173 11.82 -16.16 11.42
CA PRO A 173 11.01 -15.14 12.07
C PRO A 173 11.90 -13.99 12.57
N PHE A 174 11.42 -12.77 12.47
CA PHE A 174 12.11 -11.64 13.05
C PHE A 174 11.16 -10.56 13.54
N THR A 175 11.62 -9.73 14.48
CA THR A 175 10.99 -8.47 14.85
C THR A 175 12.03 -7.37 14.79
N ARG A 176 11.69 -6.24 14.13
CA ARG A 176 12.55 -5.07 14.00
C ARG A 176 11.78 -3.81 14.31
N ASN A 177 12.43 -2.91 15.04
CA ASN A 177 11.90 -1.59 15.37
C ASN A 177 12.81 -0.53 14.75
N PHE A 178 12.19 0.48 14.16
CA PHE A 178 12.86 1.60 13.53
C PHE A 178 12.29 2.89 14.10
N SER A 179 13.14 3.84 14.44
CA SER A 179 12.74 5.18 14.86
C SER A 179 13.43 6.20 13.96
N ASN A 180 12.68 7.23 13.58
CA ASN A 180 13.16 8.30 12.75
C ASN A 180 12.71 9.65 13.31
N PHE A 181 13.56 10.66 13.14
CA PHE A 181 13.24 12.04 13.42
C PHE A 181 13.53 12.87 12.17
N SER A 182 12.59 13.72 11.78
CA SER A 182 12.72 14.58 10.62
C SER A 182 12.25 16.00 10.91
N GLY A 183 12.79 16.94 10.17
CA GLY A 183 12.41 18.34 10.25
C GLY A 183 12.38 19.02 8.90
N SER A 184 11.62 20.10 8.82
CA SER A 184 11.51 20.94 7.63
C SER A 184 11.51 22.40 8.01
N ALA A 185 12.04 23.25 7.12
CA ALA A 185 11.95 24.69 7.19
C ALA A 185 11.70 25.25 5.79
N GLY A 186 10.94 26.32 5.70
CA GLY A 186 10.61 26.94 4.42
C GLY A 186 10.31 28.43 4.57
N ILE A 187 10.53 29.15 3.47
CA ILE A 187 10.19 30.56 3.34
C ILE A 187 9.46 30.76 2.02
N SER A 188 8.36 31.52 2.06
CA SER A 188 7.63 31.98 0.88
C SER A 188 7.59 33.51 0.90
N TYR A 189 7.93 34.13 -0.23
CA TYR A 189 7.92 35.58 -0.41
C TYR A 189 7.02 35.98 -1.55
N HIS A 190 6.09 36.91 -1.28
CA HIS A 190 5.14 37.45 -2.25
C HIS A 190 5.44 38.94 -2.46
N PRO A 191 6.20 39.32 -3.49
CA PRO A 191 6.63 40.70 -3.70
C PRO A 191 5.48 41.68 -4.00
N VAL A 192 4.38 41.16 -4.56
CA VAL A 192 3.18 41.93 -4.90
C VAL A 192 2.04 41.53 -3.98
N GLU A 193 1.35 42.49 -3.39
CA GLU A 193 0.10 42.23 -2.67
C GLU A 193 -0.95 41.69 -3.65
N LYS A 194 -1.67 40.66 -3.24
CA LYS A 194 -2.80 40.20 -4.03
C LYS A 194 -3.83 41.34 -4.08
N LEU A 195 -4.13 41.82 -5.29
CA LEU A 195 -5.27 42.68 -5.60
C LEU A 195 -6.57 41.94 -5.30
#